data_7b63b501e5a3cd40d315641e575cf102
#
_entry.id   7b63b501e5a3cd40d315641e575cf102
#
_cell.length_a   1.000
_cell.length_b   1.000
_cell.length_c   1.000
_cell.angle_alpha   90.00
_cell.angle_beta   90.00
_cell.angle_gamma   90.00
#
_symmetry.space_group_name_H-M   'P 1'
#
loop_
_entity.id
_entity.type
_entity.pdbx_description
1 polymer ?
#
loop_
_entity_poly.entity_id
_entity_poly.type
_entity_poly.pdbx_seq_one_letter_code
_entity_poly.pdbx_strand_id
1 'polypeptide(L)'
;MNSEFLMLPHFDPTIFTFGNSNIGLRWYGLMYLLGFIFARWLAVRRTNQPNSGWTVDQVDTLLFNGFMGVFLGGRIGDVFFYNFDHFVQDPLYLFRVWEGGMSFHGGLIGVIISMIWTSYSQKRSFWQTADFVAPLIPFGLGMGRIGNFINLELWGRETDVPWAMIFPNDPLLLPRHPSQLYEAFLEGFVLFIILNVFIKKPRPVGSVAGLFLVGYGIFRFIVEYVREPEVESFLGIMTRGQALCLPMIIGGGLIMAWAYNRSKSAVH
;
A
#
# COMPACT_ATOMS: atom_id res chain seq x y z
N MET A 1 -19.91 -22.97 -25.73
CA MET A 1 -19.55 -21.55 -25.68
C MET A 1 -18.03 -21.48 -25.76
N ASN A 2 -17.45 -21.14 -26.91
CA ASN A 2 -16.03 -20.82 -26.99
C ASN A 2 -15.88 -19.47 -26.30
N SER A 3 -15.44 -19.48 -25.04
CA SER A 3 -15.10 -18.23 -24.37
C SER A 3 -13.84 -17.70 -25.03
N GLU A 4 -13.97 -16.61 -25.78
CA GLU A 4 -12.86 -15.88 -26.41
C GLU A 4 -11.86 -15.35 -25.35
N PHE A 5 -12.28 -15.36 -24.08
CA PHE A 5 -11.55 -14.81 -22.95
C PHE A 5 -11.04 -15.88 -22.00
N LEU A 6 -9.92 -15.60 -21.36
CA LEU A 6 -9.28 -16.48 -20.37
C LEU A 6 -10.14 -16.57 -19.10
N MET A 7 -10.69 -17.75 -18.84
CA MET A 7 -11.30 -18.05 -17.55
C MET A 7 -10.22 -18.47 -16.56
N LEU A 8 -10.13 -17.74 -15.46
CA LEU A 8 -9.15 -18.06 -14.40
C LEU A 8 -9.58 -19.34 -13.65
N PRO A 9 -8.62 -20.19 -13.28
CA PRO A 9 -8.91 -21.32 -12.39
C PRO A 9 -9.30 -20.81 -11.00
N HIS A 10 -10.08 -21.63 -10.28
CA HIS A 10 -10.35 -21.36 -8.87
C HIS A 10 -9.09 -21.66 -8.06
N PHE A 11 -8.43 -20.63 -7.58
CA PHE A 11 -7.29 -20.76 -6.68
C PHE A 11 -7.78 -20.95 -5.25
N ASP A 12 -7.25 -21.96 -4.55
CA ASP A 12 -7.45 -22.04 -3.10
C ASP A 12 -6.69 -20.88 -2.45
N PRO A 13 -7.36 -19.96 -1.72
CA PRO A 13 -6.70 -18.86 -1.04
C PRO A 13 -5.75 -19.34 0.07
N THR A 14 -5.84 -20.61 0.47
CA THR A 14 -5.04 -21.23 1.52
C THR A 14 -3.95 -22.12 0.91
N ILE A 15 -2.69 -21.87 1.23
CA ILE A 15 -1.54 -22.65 0.78
C ILE A 15 -1.51 -23.98 1.53
N PHE A 16 -1.66 -23.93 2.86
CA PHE A 16 -1.80 -25.09 3.73
C PHE A 16 -2.44 -24.71 5.07
N THR A 17 -3.09 -25.68 5.71
CA THR A 17 -3.68 -25.56 7.05
C THR A 17 -2.92 -26.41 8.05
N PHE A 18 -2.85 -25.98 9.29
CA PHE A 18 -2.25 -26.75 10.39
C PHE A 18 -3.29 -27.73 10.97
N GLY A 19 -3.18 -28.99 10.61
CA GLY A 19 -4.13 -30.04 11.07
C GLY A 19 -5.58 -29.73 10.69
N ASN A 20 -6.51 -29.99 11.61
CA ASN A 20 -7.94 -29.70 11.42
C ASN A 20 -8.36 -28.29 11.86
N SER A 21 -7.41 -27.38 12.04
CA SER A 21 -7.69 -26.01 12.46
C SER A 21 -7.92 -25.10 11.25
N ASN A 22 -8.69 -24.03 11.44
CA ASN A 22 -8.84 -22.96 10.44
C ASN A 22 -7.59 -22.05 10.34
N ILE A 23 -6.52 -22.40 11.04
CA ILE A 23 -5.25 -21.65 11.04
C ILE A 23 -4.38 -22.21 9.93
N GLY A 24 -4.00 -21.37 8.99
CA GLY A 24 -3.17 -21.77 7.86
C GLY A 24 -2.46 -20.59 7.22
N LEU A 25 -1.48 -20.87 6.38
CA LEU A 25 -0.81 -19.87 5.55
C LEU A 25 -1.67 -19.59 4.32
N ARG A 26 -2.06 -18.34 4.16
CA ARG A 26 -2.81 -17.85 3.00
C ARG A 26 -1.88 -17.09 2.04
N TRP A 27 -2.16 -17.16 0.73
CA TRP A 27 -1.41 -16.43 -0.29
C TRP A 27 -1.29 -14.95 0.01
N TYR A 28 -2.38 -14.33 0.44
CA TYR A 28 -2.40 -12.92 0.79
C TYR A 28 -1.41 -12.58 1.92
N GLY A 29 -1.40 -13.40 2.98
CA GLY A 29 -0.43 -13.26 4.08
C GLY A 29 1.02 -13.46 3.62
N LEU A 30 1.26 -14.44 2.72
CA LEU A 30 2.58 -14.67 2.14
C LEU A 30 3.06 -13.46 1.32
N MET A 31 2.17 -12.83 0.52
CA MET A 31 2.53 -11.64 -0.27
C MET A 31 2.95 -10.47 0.65
N TYR A 32 2.24 -10.24 1.75
CA TYR A 32 2.64 -9.25 2.74
C TYR A 32 3.99 -9.57 3.38
N LEU A 33 4.21 -10.82 3.75
CA LEU A 33 5.48 -11.27 4.31
C LEU A 33 6.65 -11.05 3.33
N LEU A 34 6.47 -11.41 2.06
CA LEU A 34 7.47 -11.17 1.01
C LEU A 34 7.73 -9.67 0.82
N GLY A 35 6.68 -8.85 0.83
CA GLY A 35 6.79 -7.40 0.79
C GLY A 35 7.62 -6.84 1.94
N PHE A 36 7.37 -7.32 3.16
CA PHE A 36 8.09 -6.90 4.36
C PHE A 36 9.56 -7.36 4.36
N ILE A 37 9.83 -8.62 3.99
CA ILE A 37 11.19 -9.16 3.88
C ILE A 37 12.00 -8.37 2.85
N PHE A 38 11.41 -8.10 1.69
CA PHE A 38 12.05 -7.31 0.65
C PHE A 38 12.32 -5.87 1.10
N ALA A 39 11.34 -5.22 1.75
CA ALA A 39 11.52 -3.87 2.28
C ALA A 39 12.67 -3.82 3.30
N ARG A 40 12.76 -4.80 4.23
CA ARG A 40 13.87 -4.91 5.16
C ARG A 40 15.21 -5.12 4.43
N TRP A 41 15.25 -6.07 3.50
CA TRP A 41 16.46 -6.34 2.73
C TRP A 41 16.95 -5.08 2.00
N LEU A 42 16.06 -4.37 1.31
CA LEU A 42 16.41 -3.14 0.60
C LEU A 42 16.83 -2.02 1.56
N ALA A 43 16.13 -1.86 2.67
CA ALA A 43 16.45 -0.87 3.69
C ALA A 43 17.84 -1.11 4.31
N VAL A 44 18.15 -2.37 4.70
CA VAL A 44 19.48 -2.75 5.21
C VAL A 44 20.54 -2.56 4.13
N ARG A 45 20.28 -2.92 2.87
CA ARG A 45 21.23 -2.65 1.77
C ARG A 45 21.52 -1.15 1.62
N ARG A 46 20.53 -0.29 1.87
CA ARG A 46 20.70 1.16 1.82
C ARG A 46 21.51 1.71 2.99
N THR A 47 21.52 1.08 4.17
CA THR A 47 22.39 1.51 5.28
C THR A 47 23.88 1.40 4.94
N ASN A 48 24.25 0.45 4.06
CA ASN A 48 25.63 0.25 3.63
C ASN A 48 26.09 1.25 2.55
N GLN A 49 25.22 2.14 2.08
CA GLN A 49 25.61 3.16 1.10
C GLN A 49 26.38 4.31 1.79
N PRO A 50 27.38 4.89 1.14
CA PRO A 50 28.08 6.06 1.67
C PRO A 50 27.06 7.18 2.00
N ASN A 51 27.21 7.81 3.16
CA ASN A 51 26.36 8.90 3.64
C ASN A 51 24.87 8.52 3.86
N SER A 52 24.55 7.23 4.02
CA SER A 52 23.19 6.79 4.36
C SER A 52 22.68 7.46 5.64
N GLY A 53 23.56 7.59 6.64
CA GLY A 53 23.22 8.10 7.96
C GLY A 53 22.28 7.21 8.75
N TRP A 54 21.95 5.99 8.27
CA TRP A 54 21.10 5.00 8.93
C TRP A 54 21.90 3.80 9.38
N THR A 55 21.58 3.25 10.55
CA THR A 55 22.11 1.97 11.05
C THR A 55 21.07 0.87 10.87
N VAL A 56 21.52 -0.39 10.89
CA VAL A 56 20.61 -1.54 10.79
C VAL A 56 19.62 -1.56 11.96
N ASP A 57 20.07 -1.27 13.17
CA ASP A 57 19.19 -1.21 14.35
C ASP A 57 18.10 -0.13 14.24
N GLN A 58 18.45 1.01 13.65
CA GLN A 58 17.48 2.08 13.39
C GLN A 58 16.43 1.65 12.34
N VAL A 59 16.86 0.91 11.31
CA VAL A 59 15.96 0.35 10.30
C VAL A 59 15.06 -0.70 10.92
N ASP A 60 15.59 -1.63 11.70
CA ASP A 60 14.77 -2.67 12.33
C ASP A 60 13.76 -2.07 13.31
N THR A 61 14.15 -1.05 14.09
CA THR A 61 13.23 -0.28 14.94
C THR A 61 12.13 0.41 14.11
N LEU A 62 12.49 1.06 12.99
CA LEU A 62 11.53 1.74 12.12
C LEU A 62 10.51 0.75 11.53
N LEU A 63 10.97 -0.38 11.03
CA LEU A 63 10.10 -1.40 10.44
C LEU A 63 9.22 -2.07 11.49
N PHE A 64 9.75 -2.36 12.68
CA PHE A 64 8.96 -2.91 13.79
C PHE A 64 7.87 -1.93 14.24
N ASN A 65 8.23 -0.66 14.48
CA ASN A 65 7.26 0.36 14.84
C ASN A 65 6.22 0.58 13.74
N GLY A 66 6.64 0.57 12.47
CA GLY A 66 5.73 0.66 11.33
C GLY A 66 4.73 -0.50 11.29
N PHE A 67 5.20 -1.73 11.46
CA PHE A 67 4.36 -2.92 11.56
C PHE A 67 3.35 -2.81 12.72
N MET A 68 3.82 -2.45 13.90
CA MET A 68 2.96 -2.25 15.08
C MET A 68 1.96 -1.12 14.86
N GLY A 69 2.37 -0.03 14.19
CA GLY A 69 1.49 1.07 13.81
C GLY A 69 0.36 0.64 12.90
N VAL A 70 0.67 -0.11 11.83
CA VAL A 70 -0.35 -0.67 10.92
C VAL A 70 -1.29 -1.61 11.67
N PHE A 71 -0.74 -2.54 12.46
CA PHE A 71 -1.51 -3.57 13.16
C PHE A 71 -2.44 -2.97 14.21
N LEU A 72 -1.91 -2.18 15.13
CA LEU A 72 -2.68 -1.55 16.20
C LEU A 72 -3.64 -0.50 15.63
N GLY A 73 -3.16 0.35 14.73
CA GLY A 73 -3.99 1.37 14.09
C GLY A 73 -5.13 0.77 13.28
N GLY A 74 -4.85 -0.30 12.52
CA GLY A 74 -5.86 -1.02 11.76
C GLY A 74 -6.95 -1.61 12.64
N ARG A 75 -6.58 -2.26 13.74
CA ARG A 75 -7.55 -2.85 14.69
C ARG A 75 -8.33 -1.79 15.47
N ILE A 76 -7.64 -0.79 16.00
CA ILE A 76 -8.29 0.33 16.71
C ILE A 76 -9.25 1.06 15.75
N GLY A 77 -8.81 1.35 14.53
CA GLY A 77 -9.65 2.00 13.53
C GLY A 77 -10.87 1.18 13.14
N ASP A 78 -10.73 -0.14 13.02
CA ASP A 78 -11.87 -1.03 12.76
C ASP A 78 -12.89 -1.00 13.88
N VAL A 79 -12.42 -1.21 15.12
CA VAL A 79 -13.28 -1.27 16.29
C VAL A 79 -14.03 0.05 16.53
N PHE A 80 -13.32 1.19 16.47
CA PHE A 80 -13.92 2.47 16.82
C PHE A 80 -14.73 3.13 15.70
N PHE A 81 -14.43 2.84 14.41
CA PHE A 81 -15.15 3.48 13.30
C PHE A 81 -16.20 2.58 12.65
N TYR A 82 -16.06 1.24 12.73
CA TYR A 82 -16.97 0.34 12.04
C TYR A 82 -17.72 -0.62 12.95
N ASN A 83 -17.16 -0.96 14.13
CA ASN A 83 -17.69 -1.98 15.02
C ASN A 83 -17.83 -1.48 16.48
N PHE A 84 -18.13 -0.21 16.68
CA PHE A 84 -18.18 0.40 18.00
C PHE A 84 -19.26 -0.23 18.91
N ASP A 85 -20.40 -0.61 18.35
CA ASP A 85 -21.48 -1.28 19.09
C ASP A 85 -21.05 -2.63 19.65
N HIS A 86 -20.24 -3.38 18.92
CA HIS A 86 -19.65 -4.64 19.41
C HIS A 86 -18.69 -4.38 20.57
N PHE A 87 -17.90 -3.32 20.48
CA PHE A 87 -16.97 -2.95 21.56
C PHE A 87 -17.69 -2.51 22.82
N VAL A 88 -18.80 -1.77 22.70
CA VAL A 88 -19.60 -1.34 23.87
C VAL A 88 -20.24 -2.54 24.58
N GLN A 89 -20.68 -3.55 23.83
CA GLN A 89 -21.25 -4.77 24.39
C GLN A 89 -20.20 -5.70 24.97
N ASP A 90 -19.03 -5.78 24.35
CA ASP A 90 -17.90 -6.62 24.74
C ASP A 90 -16.56 -5.92 24.47
N PRO A 91 -15.99 -5.20 25.46
CA PRO A 91 -14.72 -4.50 25.30
C PRO A 91 -13.53 -5.40 24.93
N LEU A 92 -13.61 -6.71 25.22
CA LEU A 92 -12.59 -7.68 24.82
C LEU A 92 -12.54 -7.92 23.30
N TYR A 93 -13.58 -7.50 22.57
CA TYR A 93 -13.61 -7.53 21.11
C TYR A 93 -12.40 -6.84 20.48
N LEU A 94 -11.89 -5.77 21.08
CA LEU A 94 -10.67 -5.08 20.63
C LEU A 94 -9.46 -6.02 20.47
N PHE A 95 -9.33 -7.00 21.34
CA PHE A 95 -8.19 -7.93 21.36
C PHE A 95 -8.41 -9.18 20.50
N ARG A 96 -9.61 -9.43 20.02
CA ARG A 96 -9.94 -10.61 19.20
C ARG A 96 -9.59 -10.38 17.73
N VAL A 97 -8.29 -10.23 17.44
CA VAL A 97 -7.78 -9.99 16.08
C VAL A 97 -8.02 -11.17 15.13
N TRP A 98 -8.23 -12.36 15.67
CA TRP A 98 -8.52 -13.59 14.91
C TRP A 98 -9.95 -13.63 14.32
N GLU A 99 -10.86 -12.76 14.78
CA GLU A 99 -12.19 -12.59 14.20
C GLU A 99 -12.17 -11.70 12.96
N GLY A 100 -10.99 -11.17 12.60
CA GLY A 100 -10.83 -10.26 11.48
C GLY A 100 -11.11 -8.81 11.88
N GLY A 101 -11.35 -7.96 10.87
CA GLY A 101 -11.63 -6.53 11.05
C GLY A 101 -10.34 -5.70 11.17
N MET A 102 -9.97 -5.07 10.05
CA MET A 102 -8.82 -4.16 9.96
C MET A 102 -9.19 -2.95 9.10
N SER A 103 -9.10 -1.76 9.67
CA SER A 103 -9.34 -0.51 8.96
C SER A 103 -8.09 -0.05 8.20
N PHE A 104 -8.21 0.15 6.90
CA PHE A 104 -7.13 0.75 6.10
C PHE A 104 -6.74 2.14 6.62
N HIS A 105 -7.72 3.00 6.89
CA HIS A 105 -7.46 4.36 7.38
C HIS A 105 -6.83 4.35 8.77
N GLY A 106 -7.29 3.46 9.64
CA GLY A 106 -6.68 3.24 10.95
C GLY A 106 -5.21 2.81 10.85
N GLY A 107 -4.92 1.85 9.97
CA GLY A 107 -3.55 1.41 9.69
C GLY A 107 -2.66 2.53 9.13
N LEU A 108 -3.19 3.35 8.21
CA LEU A 108 -2.47 4.50 7.67
C LEU A 108 -2.15 5.55 8.76
N ILE A 109 -3.10 5.87 9.61
CA ILE A 109 -2.88 6.79 10.74
C ILE A 109 -1.84 6.19 11.70
N GLY A 110 -1.97 4.91 12.02
CA GLY A 110 -1.04 4.21 12.91
C GLY A 110 0.39 4.21 12.39
N VAL A 111 0.61 3.96 11.09
CA VAL A 111 1.96 4.01 10.51
C VAL A 111 2.53 5.43 10.50
N ILE A 112 1.72 6.44 10.24
CA ILE A 112 2.17 7.85 10.28
C ILE A 112 2.59 8.21 11.71
N ILE A 113 1.78 7.87 12.74
CA ILE A 113 2.11 8.09 14.14
C ILE A 113 3.42 7.37 14.50
N SER A 114 3.59 6.11 14.10
CA SER A 114 4.81 5.35 14.37
C SER A 114 6.05 5.94 13.69
N MET A 115 5.90 6.49 12.48
CA MET A 115 6.97 7.20 11.78
C MET A 115 7.35 8.50 12.50
N ILE A 116 6.38 9.28 12.97
CA ILE A 116 6.63 10.49 13.76
C ILE A 116 7.37 10.12 15.05
N TRP A 117 6.88 9.13 15.78
CA TRP A 117 7.52 8.64 17.01
C TRP A 117 8.96 8.16 16.77
N THR A 118 9.17 7.34 15.75
CA THR A 118 10.50 6.81 15.41
C THR A 118 11.44 7.94 14.98
N SER A 119 10.95 8.92 14.20
CA SER A 119 11.73 10.09 13.83
C SER A 119 12.21 10.86 15.05
N TYR A 120 11.29 11.13 15.98
CA TYR A 120 11.62 11.83 17.23
C TYR A 120 12.64 11.06 18.08
N SER A 121 12.42 9.76 18.29
CA SER A 121 13.31 8.91 19.10
C SER A 121 14.71 8.77 18.50
N GLN A 122 14.81 8.79 17.17
CA GLN A 122 16.08 8.72 16.44
C GLN A 122 16.70 10.10 16.12
N LYS A 123 16.13 11.20 16.67
CA LYS A 123 16.59 12.58 16.46
C LYS A 123 16.67 12.95 14.98
N ARG A 124 15.68 12.54 14.19
CA ARG A 124 15.54 12.84 12.76
C ARG A 124 14.31 13.68 12.50
N SER A 125 14.28 14.40 11.38
CA SER A 125 13.03 15.01 10.93
C SER A 125 12.09 13.94 10.35
N PHE A 126 10.79 14.14 10.47
CA PHE A 126 9.78 13.28 9.83
C PHE A 126 10.06 13.08 8.33
N TRP A 127 10.44 14.13 7.62
CA TRP A 127 10.72 14.08 6.19
C TRP A 127 11.94 13.24 5.84
N GLN A 128 12.98 13.18 6.68
CA GLN A 128 14.11 12.28 6.48
C GLN A 128 13.68 10.82 6.60
N THR A 129 12.81 10.51 7.56
CA THR A 129 12.24 9.17 7.71
C THR A 129 11.31 8.82 6.55
N ALA A 130 10.43 9.75 6.15
CA ALA A 130 9.52 9.57 5.03
C ALA A 130 10.27 9.34 3.71
N ASP A 131 11.34 10.09 3.43
CA ASP A 131 12.20 9.89 2.25
C ASP A 131 12.94 8.55 2.28
N PHE A 132 13.28 8.05 3.46
CA PHE A 132 13.89 6.72 3.60
C PHE A 132 12.88 5.61 3.32
N VAL A 133 11.66 5.75 3.81
CA VAL A 133 10.58 4.75 3.70
C VAL A 133 9.96 4.73 2.30
N ALA A 134 9.77 5.88 1.67
CA ALA A 134 9.03 6.00 0.41
C ALA A 134 9.46 5.01 -0.69
N PRO A 135 10.77 4.76 -0.97
CA PRO A 135 11.18 3.79 -1.99
C PRO A 135 10.99 2.32 -1.59
N LEU A 136 10.65 2.03 -0.33
CA LEU A 136 10.41 0.67 0.16
C LEU A 136 8.95 0.24 -0.05
N ILE A 137 8.02 1.20 -0.10
CA ILE A 137 6.57 0.97 -0.12
C ILE A 137 6.08 0.29 -1.40
N PRO A 138 6.47 0.73 -2.62
CA PRO A 138 5.84 0.28 -3.85
C PRO A 138 5.89 -1.23 -4.05
N PHE A 139 7.00 -1.89 -3.71
CA PHE A 139 7.10 -3.33 -3.85
C PHE A 139 6.05 -4.04 -2.99
N GLY A 140 5.84 -3.60 -1.74
CA GLY A 140 4.81 -4.14 -0.86
C GLY A 140 3.39 -3.93 -1.41
N LEU A 141 3.12 -2.74 -2.00
CA LEU A 141 1.86 -2.47 -2.68
C LEU A 141 1.63 -3.46 -3.84
N GLY A 142 2.63 -3.63 -4.70
CA GLY A 142 2.57 -4.58 -5.81
C GLY A 142 2.30 -6.02 -5.35
N MET A 143 2.98 -6.47 -4.30
CA MET A 143 2.76 -7.80 -3.73
C MET A 143 1.34 -7.95 -3.16
N GLY A 144 0.80 -6.92 -2.50
CA GLY A 144 -0.59 -6.91 -2.04
C GLY A 144 -1.58 -7.06 -3.20
N ARG A 145 -1.33 -6.39 -4.35
CA ARG A 145 -2.18 -6.50 -5.54
C ARG A 145 -2.09 -7.88 -6.21
N ILE A 146 -0.91 -8.49 -6.22
CA ILE A 146 -0.76 -9.89 -6.64
C ILE A 146 -1.56 -10.81 -5.71
N GLY A 147 -1.56 -10.54 -4.40
CA GLY A 147 -2.40 -11.25 -3.43
C GLY A 147 -3.89 -11.13 -3.75
N ASN A 148 -4.39 -9.93 -4.07
CA ASN A 148 -5.78 -9.72 -4.49
C ASN A 148 -6.11 -10.49 -5.79
N PHE A 149 -5.18 -10.53 -6.75
CA PHE A 149 -5.36 -11.30 -7.98
C PHE A 149 -5.48 -12.80 -7.73
N ILE A 150 -4.60 -13.36 -6.88
CA ILE A 150 -4.65 -14.79 -6.50
C ILE A 150 -5.95 -15.11 -5.73
N ASN A 151 -6.41 -14.19 -4.87
CA ASN A 151 -7.68 -14.34 -4.15
C ASN A 151 -8.91 -14.12 -5.05
N LEU A 152 -8.73 -13.77 -6.33
CA LEU A 152 -9.81 -13.50 -7.27
C LEU A 152 -10.76 -12.41 -6.75
N GLU A 153 -10.20 -11.31 -6.24
CA GLU A 153 -10.94 -10.19 -5.66
C GLU A 153 -10.47 -8.86 -6.24
N LEU A 154 -11.31 -7.81 -6.15
CA LEU A 154 -11.00 -6.44 -6.60
C LEU A 154 -10.66 -6.34 -8.10
N TRP A 155 -11.35 -7.10 -8.94
CA TRP A 155 -11.24 -7.00 -10.40
C TRP A 155 -11.73 -5.65 -10.93
N GLY A 156 -11.47 -5.42 -12.22
CA GLY A 156 -11.87 -4.20 -12.90
C GLY A 156 -13.25 -4.27 -13.55
N ARG A 157 -13.57 -3.21 -14.27
CA ARG A 157 -14.83 -3.09 -15.04
C ARG A 157 -14.90 -4.14 -16.14
N GLU A 158 -16.12 -4.41 -16.61
CA GLU A 158 -16.36 -5.18 -17.81
C GLU A 158 -15.64 -4.57 -19.02
N THR A 159 -15.10 -5.43 -19.88
CA THR A 159 -14.30 -5.01 -21.03
C THR A 159 -14.24 -6.10 -22.11
N ASP A 160 -13.97 -5.68 -23.33
CA ASP A 160 -13.77 -6.54 -24.49
C ASP A 160 -12.31 -6.60 -24.97
N VAL A 161 -11.36 -6.07 -24.20
CA VAL A 161 -9.94 -6.11 -24.56
C VAL A 161 -9.43 -7.56 -24.67
N PRO A 162 -8.47 -7.85 -25.58
CA PRO A 162 -8.03 -9.22 -25.85
C PRO A 162 -7.46 -9.98 -24.64
N TRP A 163 -7.04 -9.27 -23.59
CA TRP A 163 -6.51 -9.84 -22.34
C TRP A 163 -7.49 -9.74 -21.17
N ALA A 164 -8.78 -9.49 -21.44
CA ALA A 164 -9.81 -9.56 -20.42
C ALA A 164 -9.85 -10.96 -19.79
N MET A 165 -10.18 -11.02 -18.51
CA MET A 165 -10.22 -12.26 -17.73
C MET A 165 -11.59 -12.45 -17.08
N ILE A 166 -12.06 -13.70 -17.03
CA ILE A 166 -13.27 -14.06 -16.31
C ILE A 166 -12.87 -14.57 -14.94
N PHE A 167 -13.34 -13.88 -13.91
CA PHE A 167 -13.06 -14.23 -12.51
C PHE A 167 -14.15 -15.15 -11.98
N PRO A 168 -13.81 -16.36 -11.47
CA PRO A 168 -14.81 -17.30 -10.95
C PRO A 168 -15.65 -16.78 -9.79
N ASN A 169 -15.11 -15.80 -9.04
CA ASN A 169 -15.81 -15.17 -7.92
C ASN A 169 -16.72 -14.01 -8.36
N ASP A 170 -16.69 -13.60 -9.63
CA ASP A 170 -17.62 -12.61 -10.17
C ASP A 170 -18.99 -13.29 -10.38
N PRO A 171 -20.07 -12.84 -9.69
CA PRO A 171 -21.41 -13.43 -9.84
C PRO A 171 -21.94 -13.34 -11.28
N LEU A 172 -21.45 -12.38 -12.08
CA LEU A 172 -21.89 -12.15 -13.44
C LEU A 172 -21.05 -12.93 -14.46
N LEU A 173 -19.87 -13.46 -14.05
CA LEU A 173 -18.92 -14.15 -14.92
C LEU A 173 -18.60 -13.37 -16.22
N LEU A 174 -18.50 -12.06 -16.12
CA LEU A 174 -18.20 -11.18 -17.24
C LEU A 174 -16.69 -11.11 -17.50
N PRO A 175 -16.27 -10.83 -18.74
CA PRO A 175 -14.88 -10.49 -19.04
C PRO A 175 -14.55 -9.13 -18.41
N ARG A 176 -13.51 -9.10 -17.57
CA ARG A 176 -13.11 -7.97 -16.74
C ARG A 176 -11.67 -7.57 -16.96
N HIS A 177 -11.36 -6.29 -16.75
CA HIS A 177 -9.97 -5.86 -16.64
C HIS A 177 -9.31 -6.52 -15.41
N PRO A 178 -8.12 -7.14 -15.56
CA PRO A 178 -7.32 -7.58 -14.41
C PRO A 178 -6.65 -6.37 -13.73
N SER A 179 -7.45 -5.47 -13.13
CA SER A 179 -7.00 -4.19 -12.60
C SER A 179 -5.95 -4.37 -11.49
N GLN A 180 -5.97 -5.46 -10.75
CA GLN A 180 -4.97 -5.81 -9.76
C GLN A 180 -3.56 -5.90 -10.37
N LEU A 181 -3.44 -6.45 -11.60
CA LEU A 181 -2.16 -6.56 -12.31
C LEU A 181 -1.69 -5.19 -12.82
N TYR A 182 -2.60 -4.32 -13.23
CA TYR A 182 -2.25 -2.94 -13.62
C TYR A 182 -1.76 -2.15 -12.41
N GLU A 183 -2.42 -2.29 -11.25
CA GLU A 183 -2.00 -1.69 -9.99
C GLU A 183 -0.62 -2.24 -9.57
N ALA A 184 -0.41 -3.56 -9.61
CA ALA A 184 0.87 -4.18 -9.29
C ALA A 184 2.00 -3.66 -10.19
N PHE A 185 1.72 -3.48 -11.48
CA PHE A 185 2.70 -2.97 -12.44
C PHE A 185 2.99 -1.48 -12.23
N LEU A 186 1.98 -0.62 -12.16
CA LEU A 186 2.18 0.83 -12.09
C LEU A 186 2.56 1.28 -10.67
N GLU A 187 1.74 0.94 -9.67
CA GLU A 187 1.92 1.36 -8.27
C GLU A 187 3.04 0.56 -7.57
N GLY A 188 3.24 -0.69 -7.98
CA GLY A 188 4.30 -1.57 -7.50
C GLY A 188 5.60 -1.37 -8.27
N PHE A 189 5.70 -1.96 -9.48
CA PHE A 189 6.96 -2.08 -10.21
C PHE A 189 7.46 -0.75 -10.78
N VAL A 190 6.64 0.00 -11.53
CA VAL A 190 7.07 1.25 -12.17
C VAL A 190 7.42 2.31 -11.15
N LEU A 191 6.57 2.51 -10.13
CA LEU A 191 6.83 3.47 -9.07
C LEU A 191 8.08 3.09 -8.26
N PHE A 192 8.31 1.80 -8.02
CA PHE A 192 9.53 1.31 -7.39
C PHE A 192 10.78 1.73 -8.17
N ILE A 193 10.78 1.55 -9.49
CA ILE A 193 11.91 1.94 -10.34
C ILE A 193 12.11 3.45 -10.30
N ILE A 194 11.04 4.24 -10.47
CA ILE A 194 11.12 5.71 -10.45
C ILE A 194 11.78 6.20 -9.17
N LEU A 195 11.31 5.75 -8.00
CA LEU A 195 11.84 6.20 -6.72
C LEU A 195 13.27 5.76 -6.49
N ASN A 196 13.60 4.50 -6.80
CA ASN A 196 14.95 3.97 -6.60
C ASN A 196 15.98 4.56 -7.60
N VAL A 197 15.54 4.97 -8.79
CA VAL A 197 16.38 5.75 -9.72
C VAL A 197 16.53 7.19 -9.22
N PHE A 198 15.46 7.80 -8.72
CA PHE A 198 15.47 9.18 -8.23
C PHE A 198 16.45 9.38 -7.06
N ILE A 199 16.50 8.43 -6.11
CA ILE A 199 17.39 8.50 -4.94
C ILE A 199 18.87 8.18 -5.23
N LYS A 200 19.24 7.78 -6.47
CA LYS A 200 20.65 7.57 -6.83
C LYS A 200 21.49 8.84 -6.71
N LYS A 201 20.87 9.99 -6.80
CA LYS A 201 21.50 11.30 -6.58
C LYS A 201 21.00 11.90 -5.27
N PRO A 202 21.82 12.66 -4.54
CA PRO A 202 21.35 13.41 -3.37
C PRO A 202 20.13 14.28 -3.71
N ARG A 203 19.12 14.23 -2.86
CA ARG A 203 17.86 14.95 -3.06
C ARG A 203 17.52 15.80 -1.84
N PRO A 204 16.86 16.95 -2.02
CA PRO A 204 16.35 17.73 -0.91
C PRO A 204 15.40 16.91 -0.03
N VAL A 205 15.53 17.06 1.29
CA VAL A 205 14.71 16.34 2.27
C VAL A 205 13.22 16.66 2.09
N GLY A 206 12.40 15.65 1.96
CA GLY A 206 10.96 15.70 1.66
C GLY A 206 10.63 15.43 0.18
N SER A 207 11.61 15.53 -0.73
CA SER A 207 11.33 15.39 -2.17
C SER A 207 11.04 13.97 -2.62
N VAL A 208 11.59 12.95 -1.94
CA VAL A 208 11.34 11.55 -2.29
C VAL A 208 9.94 11.13 -1.83
N ALA A 209 9.55 11.54 -0.63
CA ALA A 209 8.19 11.33 -0.12
C ALA A 209 7.15 12.07 -0.97
N GLY A 210 7.45 13.31 -1.38
CA GLY A 210 6.62 14.06 -2.31
C GLY A 210 6.45 13.35 -3.66
N LEU A 211 7.56 12.85 -4.23
CA LEU A 211 7.52 12.09 -5.50
C LEU A 211 6.71 10.78 -5.37
N PHE A 212 6.80 10.10 -4.23
CA PHE A 212 5.97 8.93 -3.96
C PHE A 212 4.48 9.28 -4.00
N LEU A 213 4.06 10.35 -3.31
CA LEU A 213 2.66 10.79 -3.29
C LEU A 213 2.16 11.18 -4.68
N VAL A 214 2.95 11.93 -5.44
CA VAL A 214 2.61 12.31 -6.83
C VAL A 214 2.51 11.06 -7.72
N GLY A 215 3.53 10.21 -7.71
CA GLY A 215 3.59 9.04 -8.57
C GLY A 215 2.47 8.04 -8.26
N TYR A 216 2.27 7.71 -6.98
CA TYR A 216 1.18 6.84 -6.55
C TYR A 216 -0.18 7.44 -6.90
N GLY A 217 -0.39 8.73 -6.60
CA GLY A 217 -1.65 9.41 -6.90
C GLY A 217 -1.98 9.41 -8.39
N ILE A 218 -0.99 9.64 -9.26
CA ILE A 218 -1.18 9.60 -10.73
C ILE A 218 -1.51 8.18 -11.19
N PHE A 219 -0.73 7.17 -10.78
CA PHE A 219 -0.96 5.79 -11.21
C PHE A 219 -2.31 5.27 -10.72
N ARG A 220 -2.64 5.54 -9.46
CA ARG A 220 -3.94 5.18 -8.90
C ARG A 220 -5.09 5.86 -9.63
N PHE A 221 -4.95 7.16 -9.95
CA PHE A 221 -5.94 7.90 -10.72
C PHE A 221 -6.18 7.30 -12.12
N ILE A 222 -5.10 6.88 -12.79
CA ILE A 222 -5.18 6.23 -14.12
C ILE A 222 -5.87 4.86 -14.01
N VAL A 223 -5.48 4.02 -13.06
CA VAL A 223 -6.06 2.68 -12.91
C VAL A 223 -7.53 2.74 -12.54
N GLU A 224 -7.96 3.78 -11.83
CA GLU A 224 -9.35 3.94 -11.41
C GLU A 224 -10.35 4.05 -12.60
N TYR A 225 -9.89 4.39 -13.80
CA TYR A 225 -10.75 4.36 -15.00
C TYR A 225 -11.19 2.94 -15.39
N VAL A 226 -10.37 1.95 -15.11
CA VAL A 226 -10.61 0.55 -15.47
C VAL A 226 -10.97 -0.33 -14.25
N ARG A 227 -10.91 0.23 -13.04
CA ARG A 227 -11.29 -0.46 -11.83
C ARG A 227 -12.82 -0.44 -11.66
N GLU A 228 -13.39 -1.52 -11.14
CA GLU A 228 -14.78 -1.53 -10.69
C GLU A 228 -14.93 -0.61 -9.48
N PRO A 229 -15.77 0.44 -9.55
CA PRO A 229 -15.92 1.36 -8.44
C PRO A 229 -16.75 0.73 -7.32
N GLU A 230 -16.26 0.80 -6.09
CA GLU A 230 -16.98 0.32 -4.90
C GLU A 230 -18.22 1.17 -4.59
N VAL A 231 -18.23 2.42 -5.04
CA VAL A 231 -19.34 3.36 -4.86
C VAL A 231 -19.44 4.23 -6.12
N GLU A 232 -20.66 4.39 -6.62
CA GLU A 232 -20.95 5.29 -7.73
C GLU A 232 -20.51 6.72 -7.48
N SER A 233 -20.24 7.42 -8.54
CA SER A 233 -19.52 8.69 -8.69
C SER A 233 -19.60 9.68 -7.52
N PHE A 234 -18.44 10.21 -7.12
CA PHE A 234 -18.36 11.38 -6.24
C PHE A 234 -18.75 12.63 -7.05
N LEU A 235 -19.82 13.31 -6.62
CA LEU A 235 -20.38 14.51 -7.29
C LEU A 235 -20.76 14.31 -8.78
N GLY A 236 -20.96 13.07 -9.23
CA GLY A 236 -21.33 12.78 -10.64
C GLY A 236 -20.19 12.98 -11.67
N ILE A 237 -18.97 13.33 -11.23
CA ILE A 237 -17.87 13.72 -12.13
C ILE A 237 -16.72 12.71 -12.10
N MET A 238 -16.40 12.14 -10.91
CA MET A 238 -15.27 11.24 -10.72
C MET A 238 -15.58 10.19 -9.65
N THR A 239 -14.80 9.10 -9.60
CA THR A 239 -14.91 8.10 -8.53
C THR A 239 -14.35 8.64 -7.22
N ARG A 240 -14.72 8.04 -6.09
CA ARG A 240 -14.11 8.36 -4.78
C ARG A 240 -12.59 8.13 -4.81
N GLY A 241 -12.13 7.06 -5.49
CA GLY A 241 -10.72 6.77 -5.65
C GLY A 241 -9.99 7.92 -6.35
N GLN A 242 -10.54 8.44 -7.46
CA GLN A 242 -9.98 9.59 -8.17
C GLN A 242 -9.95 10.85 -7.30
N ALA A 243 -11.04 11.12 -6.57
CA ALA A 243 -11.12 12.29 -5.69
C ALA A 243 -10.05 12.25 -4.57
N LEU A 244 -9.75 11.09 -4.02
CA LEU A 244 -8.71 10.92 -3.01
C LEU A 244 -7.28 11.01 -3.58
N CYS A 245 -7.09 10.76 -4.89
CA CYS A 245 -5.80 10.93 -5.53
C CYS A 245 -5.39 12.40 -5.71
N LEU A 246 -6.36 13.31 -5.90
CA LEU A 246 -6.07 14.74 -6.13
C LEU A 246 -5.30 15.39 -4.97
N PRO A 247 -5.74 15.28 -3.69
CA PRO A 247 -4.95 15.81 -2.57
C PRO A 247 -3.55 15.19 -2.46
N MET A 248 -3.38 13.93 -2.83
CA MET A 248 -2.05 13.29 -2.83
C MET A 248 -1.14 13.89 -3.90
N ILE A 249 -1.64 14.08 -5.12
CA ILE A 249 -0.88 14.68 -6.22
C ILE A 249 -0.52 16.13 -5.89
N ILE A 250 -1.49 16.93 -5.46
CA ILE A 250 -1.28 18.34 -5.11
C ILE A 250 -0.34 18.45 -3.90
N GLY A 251 -0.64 17.74 -2.82
CA GLY A 251 0.18 17.76 -1.60
C GLY A 251 1.61 17.29 -1.85
N GLY A 252 1.79 16.20 -2.61
CA GLY A 252 3.10 15.70 -3.00
C GLY A 252 3.88 16.72 -3.84
N GLY A 253 3.23 17.39 -4.80
CA GLY A 253 3.81 18.47 -5.60
C GLY A 253 4.24 19.66 -4.74
N LEU A 254 3.41 20.08 -3.79
CA LEU A 254 3.73 21.16 -2.86
C LEU A 254 4.90 20.79 -1.93
N ILE A 255 4.95 19.56 -1.42
CA ILE A 255 6.07 19.07 -0.62
C ILE A 255 7.37 19.09 -1.42
N MET A 256 7.35 18.62 -2.68
CA MET A 256 8.53 18.71 -3.56
C MET A 256 8.96 20.15 -3.80
N ALA A 257 8.03 21.05 -4.14
CA ALA A 257 8.32 22.46 -4.36
C ALA A 257 8.95 23.10 -3.10
N TRP A 258 8.38 22.84 -1.93
CA TRP A 258 8.91 23.29 -0.65
C TRP A 258 10.34 22.75 -0.39
N ALA A 259 10.57 21.45 -0.60
CA ALA A 259 11.87 20.82 -0.40
C ALA A 259 12.97 21.46 -1.26
N TYR A 260 12.69 21.67 -2.55
CA TYR A 260 13.64 22.30 -3.47
C TYR A 260 13.89 23.79 -3.19
N ASN A 261 12.85 24.54 -2.82
CA ASN A 261 13.01 25.95 -2.46
C ASN A 261 13.85 26.13 -1.19
N ARG A 262 13.59 25.30 -0.16
CA ARG A 262 14.37 25.31 1.07
C ARG A 262 15.85 24.96 0.83
N SER A 263 16.12 23.99 -0.06
CA SER A 263 17.49 23.63 -0.41
C SER A 263 18.26 24.76 -1.12
N LYS A 264 17.59 25.53 -1.98
CA LYS A 264 18.19 26.72 -2.62
C LYS A 264 18.53 27.81 -1.60
N SER A 265 17.64 28.08 -0.64
CA SER A 265 17.86 29.10 0.40
C SER A 265 18.98 28.75 1.39
N ALA A 266 19.37 27.47 1.50
CA ALA A 266 20.46 27.03 2.38
C ALA A 266 21.86 27.17 1.73
N VAL A 267 21.93 27.49 0.42
CA VAL A 267 23.18 27.67 -0.36
C VAL A 267 23.56 29.17 -0.48
N HIS A 268 22.65 30.07 -0.11
CA HIS A 268 22.89 31.51 0.00
C HIS A 268 23.01 31.89 1.47
#